data_4acdb84d73a09b8dde62b065f0a4040d
#
_entry.id   4acdb84d73a09b8dde62b065f0a4040d
#
_cell.length_a   1.000
_cell.length_b   1.000
_cell.length_c   1.000
_cell.angle_alpha   90.00
_cell.angle_beta   90.00
_cell.angle_gamma   90.00
#
_symmetry.space_group_name_H-M   'P 1'
#
loop_
_entity.id
_entity.type
_entity.pdbx_description
1 polymer ?
#
loop_
_entity_poly.entity_id
_entity_poly.type
_entity_poly.pdbx_seq_one_letter_code
_entity_poly.pdbx_strand_id
1 'polypeptide(L)' 'MIDYDELDEIVGCYCTLVYPYRGHSEGTVIADYGQEVIVRLNNGKELTEYRSDVLIYE' A
#
# COMPACT_ATOMS: atom_id res chain seq x y z
N MET A 1 22.08 12.92 -3.17
CA MET A 1 22.10 11.49 -2.79
C MET A 1 20.70 11.03 -2.43
N ILE A 2 20.33 9.87 -2.89
CA ILE A 2 19.01 9.33 -2.60
C ILE A 2 18.98 8.85 -1.16
N ASP A 3 17.92 9.21 -0.47
CA ASP A 3 17.68 8.76 0.88
C ASP A 3 16.78 7.52 0.80
N TYR A 4 17.32 6.37 1.16
CA TYR A 4 16.57 5.12 1.08
C TYR A 4 15.37 5.12 2.01
N ASP A 5 15.42 5.88 3.08
CA ASP A 5 14.27 5.98 3.98
C ASP A 5 13.09 6.64 3.28
N GLU A 6 13.35 7.56 2.36
CA GLU A 6 12.27 8.18 1.60
C GLU A 6 11.63 7.18 0.65
N LEU A 7 12.42 6.26 0.07
CA LEU A 7 11.89 5.28 -0.86
C LEU A 7 10.97 4.27 -0.16
N ASP A 8 11.25 4.01 1.11
CA ASP A 8 10.54 2.99 1.87
C ASP A 8 9.56 3.58 2.88
N GLU A 9 9.36 4.90 2.89
CA GLU A 9 8.63 5.51 3.98
C GLU A 9 7.15 5.14 4.02
N ILE A 10 6.59 4.62 2.92
CA ILE A 10 5.20 4.18 2.91
C ILE A 10 5.03 2.74 3.34
N VAL A 11 6.11 1.95 3.37
CA VAL A 11 6.02 0.56 3.83
C VAL A 11 5.72 0.56 5.33
N GLY A 12 4.70 -0.18 5.71
CA GLY A 12 4.22 -0.21 7.10
C GLY A 12 3.12 0.79 7.38
N CYS A 13 2.81 1.69 6.44
CA CYS A 13 1.76 2.67 6.64
C CYS A 13 0.39 2.05 6.38
N TYR A 14 -0.59 2.55 7.11
CA TYR A 14 -1.98 2.20 6.88
C TYR A 14 -2.43 2.79 5.54
N CYS A 15 -3.27 2.06 4.83
CA CYS A 15 -3.75 2.53 3.55
C CYS A 15 -5.19 2.09 3.30
N THR A 16 -5.81 2.76 2.31
CA THR A 16 -7.16 2.44 1.87
C THR A 16 -7.14 2.28 0.35
N LEU A 17 -7.78 1.24 -0.15
CA LEU A 17 -7.90 1.03 -1.58
C LEU A 17 -9.00 1.94 -2.14
N VAL A 18 -8.71 2.56 -3.28
CA VAL A 18 -9.72 3.34 -4.01
C VAL A 18 -10.82 2.41 -4.52
N TYR A 19 -10.42 1.22 -4.98
CA TYR A 19 -11.35 0.20 -5.46
C TYR A 19 -11.31 -0.98 -4.51
N PRO A 20 -12.30 -1.12 -3.62
CA PRO A 20 -12.29 -2.18 -2.62
C PRO A 20 -12.25 -3.58 -3.25
N TYR A 21 -11.55 -4.48 -2.59
CA TYR A 21 -11.49 -5.88 -2.98
C TYR A 21 -12.51 -6.64 -2.15
N ARG A 22 -13.60 -7.06 -2.79
CA ARG A 22 -14.67 -7.84 -2.13
C ARG A 22 -15.16 -7.15 -0.85
N GLY A 23 -15.29 -5.82 -0.92
CA GLY A 23 -15.74 -5.04 0.23
C GLY A 23 -14.64 -4.69 1.22
N HIS A 24 -13.42 -5.16 1.02
CA HIS A 24 -12.28 -4.86 1.90
C HIS A 24 -11.44 -3.77 1.26
N SER A 25 -11.28 -2.66 1.95
CA SER A 25 -10.51 -1.53 1.42
C SER A 25 -9.37 -1.10 2.32
N GLU A 26 -9.32 -1.59 3.57
CA GLU A 26 -8.33 -1.12 4.54
C GLU A 26 -7.22 -2.15 4.70
N GLY A 27 -6.01 -1.66 4.78
CA GLY A 27 -4.87 -2.53 4.92
C GLY A 27 -3.59 -1.79 5.23
N THR A 28 -2.47 -2.46 5.02
CA THR A 28 -1.13 -1.95 5.30
C THR A 28 -0.25 -2.20 4.09
N VAL A 29 0.54 -1.20 3.73
CA VAL A 29 1.52 -1.36 2.66
C VAL A 29 2.67 -2.22 3.18
N ILE A 30 2.97 -3.31 2.49
CA ILE A 30 4.04 -4.23 2.90
C ILE A 30 5.23 -4.23 1.94
N ALA A 31 5.06 -3.65 0.76
CA ALA A 31 6.17 -3.49 -0.20
C ALA A 31 5.86 -2.34 -1.15
N ASP A 32 6.90 -1.69 -1.64
CA ASP A 32 6.77 -0.55 -2.53
C ASP A 32 7.71 -0.76 -3.72
N TYR A 33 7.13 -0.87 -4.91
CA TYR A 33 7.89 -1.03 -6.16
C TYR A 33 7.81 0.21 -7.03
N GLY A 34 7.42 1.35 -6.44
CA GLY A 34 7.30 2.61 -7.17
C GLY A 34 5.89 2.81 -7.70
N GLN A 35 5.61 2.32 -8.88
CA GLN A 35 4.28 2.47 -9.48
C GLN A 35 3.28 1.48 -8.91
N GLU A 36 3.76 0.39 -8.33
CA GLU A 36 2.92 -0.64 -7.74
C GLU A 36 3.35 -0.89 -6.31
N VAL A 37 2.38 -1.23 -5.47
CA VAL A 37 2.63 -1.55 -4.08
C VAL A 37 1.91 -2.86 -3.74
N ILE A 38 2.44 -3.56 -2.75
CA ILE A 38 1.76 -4.73 -2.20
C ILE A 38 1.05 -4.29 -0.93
N VAL A 39 -0.24 -4.57 -0.85
CA VAL A 39 -1.07 -4.20 0.30
C VAL A 39 -1.59 -5.48 0.94
N ARG A 40 -1.44 -5.57 2.26
CA ARG A 40 -2.08 -6.65 3.02
C ARG A 40 -3.35 -6.10 3.63
N LEU A 41 -4.49 -6.62 3.20
CA LEU A 41 -5.78 -6.22 3.73
C LEU A 41 -5.98 -6.76 5.14
N ASN A 42 -6.94 -6.19 5.85
CA ASN A 42 -7.21 -6.60 7.23
C ASN A 42 -7.66 -8.07 7.35
N ASN A 43 -8.16 -8.65 6.26
CA ASN A 43 -8.53 -10.07 6.25
C ASN A 43 -7.35 -10.99 5.95
N GLY A 44 -6.13 -10.42 5.78
CA GLY A 44 -4.93 -11.19 5.50
C GLY A 44 -4.60 -11.37 4.03
N LYS A 45 -5.48 -10.97 3.14
CA LYS A 45 -5.25 -11.09 1.70
C LYS A 45 -4.21 -10.06 1.26
N GLU A 46 -3.24 -10.49 0.45
CA GLU A 46 -2.23 -9.59 -0.12
C GLU A 46 -2.52 -9.36 -1.58
N LEU A 47 -2.49 -8.10 -1.97
CA LEU A 47 -2.83 -7.67 -3.33
C LEU A 47 -1.74 -6.76 -3.86
N THR A 48 -1.52 -6.82 -5.19
CA THR A 48 -0.71 -5.82 -5.88
C THR A 48 -1.64 -4.75 -6.41
N GLU A 49 -1.39 -3.50 -6.06
CA GLU A 49 -2.21 -2.36 -6.48
C GLU A 49 -1.32 -1.30 -7.09
N TYR A 50 -1.89 -0.52 -8.00
CA TYR A 50 -1.18 0.66 -8.49
C TYR A 50 -1.11 1.69 -7.37
N ARG A 51 0.04 2.36 -7.27
CA ARG A 51 0.22 3.39 -6.25
C ARG A 51 -0.87 4.45 -6.30
N SER A 52 -1.36 4.78 -7.52
CA SER A 52 -2.40 5.78 -7.69
C SER A 52 -3.78 5.30 -7.22
N ASP A 53 -3.95 3.99 -7.02
CA ASP A 53 -5.22 3.44 -6.58
C ASP A 53 -5.25 3.18 -5.07
N VAL A 54 -4.25 3.69 -4.35
CA VAL A 54 -4.13 3.48 -2.91
C VAL A 54 -3.93 4.82 -2.22
N LEU A 55 -4.73 5.07 -1.18
CA LEU A 55 -4.58 6.24 -0.33
C LEU A 55 -3.76 5.83 0.89
N ILE A 56 -2.62 6.48 1.08
CA ILE A 56 -1.69 6.10 2.15
C ILE A 56 -1.72 7.17 3.23
N TYR A 57 -1.83 6.72 4.47
CA TYR A 57 -1.90 7.59 5.65
C TYR A 57 -0.59 7.48 6.42
N GLU A 58 0.14 8.59 6.43
CA GLU A 58 1.44 8.65 7.11
C GLU A 58 1.35 9.23 8.50
#